data_76d62867b30b7863abd8493742e5fdf1
#
_entry.id   76d62867b30b7863abd8493742e5fdf1
#
_cell.length_a   1.000
_cell.length_b   1.000
_cell.length_c   1.000
_cell.angle_alpha   90.00
_cell.angle_beta   90.00
_cell.angle_gamma   90.00
#
_symmetry.space_group_name_H-M   'P 1'
#
loop_
_entity.id
_entity.type
_entity.pdbx_description
1 polymer ?
#
loop_
_entity_poly.entity_id
_entity_poly.type
_entity_poly.pdbx_seq_one_letter_code
_entity_poly.pdbx_strand_id
1 'polypeptide(L)'
;ILTQTRFALTGTPIENSLSELWSIFDFIMPGYLFKYRRFKEAFETPIVKEESEASLERLKKMIEPFVLRRIKKEVLTELPDKTISVLYNEMQEEQQKVYLAYLSRAKKEISDEIKVNGIEGSQIKILALLMRLRQICCHPKLFLQDYEGESSKLTQCIELIKNTVESGHKILLFSGYTSMFEMIEKELKENKISYLKLTGQTKVADRIDLVDKFNEDENIKVFLIS
;
A
#
# COMPACT_ATOMS: atom_id res chain seq x y z
N ILE A 1 -6.36 -30.27 -9.24
CA ILE A 1 -7.70 -30.30 -8.63
C ILE A 1 -8.66 -30.76 -9.70
N LEU A 2 -9.31 -31.94 -9.51
CA LEU A 2 -10.34 -32.47 -10.37
C LEU A 2 -11.69 -31.87 -9.95
N THR A 3 -12.20 -30.91 -10.71
CA THR A 3 -13.49 -30.25 -10.44
C THR A 3 -14.25 -30.08 -11.75
N GLN A 4 -15.59 -30.13 -11.69
CA GLN A 4 -16.44 -29.88 -12.85
C GLN A 4 -16.51 -28.39 -13.22
N THR A 5 -16.44 -27.53 -12.23
CA THR A 5 -16.53 -26.06 -12.41
C THR A 5 -15.50 -25.36 -11.55
N ARG A 6 -14.92 -24.26 -12.05
CA ARG A 6 -13.93 -23.46 -11.34
C ARG A 6 -14.32 -22.00 -11.39
N PHE A 7 -14.21 -21.33 -10.26
CA PHE A 7 -14.42 -19.90 -10.11
C PHE A 7 -13.23 -19.27 -9.40
N ALA A 8 -12.88 -18.04 -9.77
CA ALA A 8 -11.91 -17.23 -9.06
C ALA A 8 -12.60 -15.95 -8.57
N LEU A 9 -12.46 -15.67 -7.28
CA LEU A 9 -12.95 -14.44 -6.66
C LEU A 9 -11.75 -13.58 -6.30
N THR A 10 -11.67 -12.37 -6.88
CA THR A 10 -10.59 -11.43 -6.61
C THR A 10 -11.08 -9.99 -6.73
N GLY A 11 -10.57 -9.11 -5.89
CA GLY A 11 -10.79 -7.66 -6.02
C GLY A 11 -9.84 -7.00 -7.02
N THR A 12 -8.70 -7.65 -7.33
CA THR A 12 -7.62 -7.12 -8.18
C THR A 12 -7.11 -8.20 -9.11
N PRO A 13 -7.80 -8.47 -10.24
CA PRO A 13 -7.38 -9.51 -11.20
C PRO A 13 -6.05 -9.17 -11.90
N ILE A 14 -5.67 -7.89 -11.91
CA ILE A 14 -4.41 -7.38 -12.42
C ILE A 14 -3.94 -6.31 -11.43
N GLU A 15 -2.83 -6.53 -10.75
CA GLU A 15 -2.22 -5.59 -9.82
C GLU A 15 -0.86 -5.08 -10.35
N ASN A 16 0.02 -6.01 -10.68
CA ASN A 16 1.39 -5.68 -11.11
C ASN A 16 1.67 -6.08 -12.56
N SER A 17 1.04 -7.12 -13.08
CA SER A 17 1.30 -7.60 -14.43
C SER A 17 0.11 -8.38 -15.04
N LEU A 18 0.08 -8.44 -16.37
CA LEU A 18 -0.90 -9.27 -17.10
C LEU A 18 -0.71 -10.77 -16.87
N SER A 19 0.44 -11.20 -16.37
CA SER A 19 0.68 -12.60 -16.00
C SER A 19 -0.23 -13.08 -14.87
N GLU A 20 -0.69 -12.19 -14.00
CA GLU A 20 -1.65 -12.50 -12.93
C GLU A 20 -3.00 -12.89 -13.52
N LEU A 21 -3.49 -12.10 -14.48
CA LEU A 21 -4.70 -12.43 -15.23
C LEU A 21 -4.57 -13.76 -15.95
N TRP A 22 -3.43 -14.01 -16.62
CA TRP A 22 -3.17 -15.28 -17.26
C TRP A 22 -3.23 -16.45 -16.28
N SER A 23 -2.63 -16.31 -15.09
CA SER A 23 -2.63 -17.35 -14.05
C SER A 23 -4.04 -17.69 -13.57
N ILE A 24 -4.90 -16.67 -13.41
CA ILE A 24 -6.30 -16.86 -13.04
C ILE A 24 -7.02 -17.66 -14.13
N PHE A 25 -6.84 -17.27 -15.39
CA PHE A 25 -7.49 -17.95 -16.52
C PHE A 25 -6.94 -19.37 -16.76
N ASP A 26 -5.65 -19.60 -16.54
CA ASP A 26 -5.06 -20.94 -16.63
C ASP A 26 -5.62 -21.89 -15.57
N PHE A 27 -5.95 -21.34 -14.37
CA PHE A 27 -6.66 -22.09 -13.33
C PHE A 27 -8.13 -22.35 -13.69
N ILE A 28 -8.87 -21.34 -14.17
CA ILE A 28 -10.33 -21.45 -14.46
C ILE A 28 -10.55 -22.29 -15.72
N MET A 29 -9.83 -21.98 -16.80
CA MET A 29 -9.94 -22.57 -18.12
C MET A 29 -8.56 -22.85 -18.70
N PRO A 30 -7.92 -23.97 -18.33
CA PRO A 30 -6.58 -24.31 -18.78
C PRO A 30 -6.44 -24.25 -20.30
N GLY A 31 -5.46 -23.47 -20.77
CA GLY A 31 -5.15 -23.33 -22.20
C GLY A 31 -6.00 -22.30 -22.96
N TYR A 32 -7.05 -21.72 -22.38
CA TYR A 32 -7.89 -20.72 -23.07
C TYR A 32 -7.09 -19.49 -23.53
N LEU A 33 -6.24 -18.94 -22.67
CA LEU A 33 -5.32 -17.86 -22.99
C LEU A 33 -3.94 -18.37 -23.47
N PHE A 34 -3.90 -19.54 -24.10
CA PHE A 34 -2.69 -20.21 -24.57
C PHE A 34 -1.72 -20.60 -23.45
N LYS A 35 -0.56 -21.17 -23.83
CA LYS A 35 0.58 -21.32 -22.90
C LYS A 35 1.17 -19.94 -22.60
N TYR A 36 1.72 -19.73 -21.41
CA TYR A 36 2.24 -18.43 -20.95
C TYR A 36 3.19 -17.76 -21.94
N ARG A 37 4.12 -18.49 -22.54
CA ARG A 37 5.02 -17.96 -23.55
C ARG A 37 4.28 -17.29 -24.71
N ARG A 38 3.27 -17.95 -25.26
CA ARG A 38 2.45 -17.42 -26.37
C ARG A 38 1.55 -16.26 -25.90
N PHE A 39 1.02 -16.32 -24.69
CA PHE A 39 0.29 -15.21 -24.09
C PHE A 39 1.15 -13.96 -23.96
N LYS A 40 2.38 -14.13 -23.49
CA LYS A 40 3.35 -13.04 -23.35
C LYS A 40 3.70 -12.40 -24.71
N GLU A 41 3.92 -13.23 -25.72
CA GLU A 41 4.22 -12.75 -27.08
C GLU A 41 3.01 -12.07 -27.75
N ALA A 42 1.80 -12.59 -27.55
CA ALA A 42 0.58 -12.10 -28.21
C ALA A 42 -0.09 -10.91 -27.50
N PHE A 43 0.05 -10.80 -26.18
CA PHE A 43 -0.67 -9.83 -25.37
C PHE A 43 0.23 -9.04 -24.42
N GLU A 44 0.97 -9.69 -23.52
CA GLU A 44 1.71 -8.98 -22.45
C GLU A 44 2.75 -8.02 -23.03
N THR A 45 3.61 -8.50 -23.93
CA THR A 45 4.66 -7.66 -24.53
C THR A 45 4.08 -6.55 -25.41
N PRO A 46 3.15 -6.82 -26.35
CA PRO A 46 2.55 -5.77 -27.16
C PRO A 46 1.77 -4.73 -26.33
N ILE A 47 1.02 -5.15 -25.30
CA ILE A 47 0.24 -4.23 -24.49
C ILE A 47 1.13 -3.37 -23.60
N VAL A 48 2.12 -3.99 -22.92
CA VAL A 48 2.91 -3.30 -21.89
C VAL A 48 4.08 -2.51 -22.48
N LYS A 49 4.73 -3.01 -23.55
CA LYS A 49 5.92 -2.38 -24.13
C LYS A 49 5.63 -1.56 -25.38
N GLU A 50 4.65 -1.97 -26.16
CA GLU A 50 4.33 -1.37 -27.48
C GLU A 50 3.02 -0.57 -27.45
N GLU A 51 2.35 -0.52 -26.28
CA GLU A 51 1.08 0.19 -26.09
C GLU A 51 0.00 -0.16 -27.12
N SER A 52 0.00 -1.43 -27.59
CA SER A 52 -0.87 -1.91 -28.68
C SER A 52 -2.34 -1.99 -28.25
N GLU A 53 -3.14 -1.00 -28.70
CA GLU A 53 -4.59 -1.00 -28.47
C GLU A 53 -5.28 -2.21 -29.11
N ALA A 54 -4.82 -2.66 -30.28
CA ALA A 54 -5.38 -3.81 -30.98
C ALA A 54 -5.25 -5.11 -30.16
N SER A 55 -4.08 -5.31 -29.53
CA SER A 55 -3.85 -6.46 -28.65
C SER A 55 -4.67 -6.37 -27.37
N LEU A 56 -4.83 -5.17 -26.82
CA LEU A 56 -5.65 -4.90 -25.63
C LEU A 56 -7.13 -5.21 -25.92
N GLU A 57 -7.67 -4.69 -27.01
CA GLU A 57 -9.06 -4.92 -27.40
C GLU A 57 -9.34 -6.39 -27.71
N ARG A 58 -8.38 -7.08 -28.34
CA ARG A 58 -8.49 -8.51 -28.57
C ARG A 58 -8.54 -9.29 -27.25
N LEU A 59 -7.67 -8.98 -26.30
CA LEU A 59 -7.67 -9.62 -24.98
C LEU A 59 -8.97 -9.34 -24.24
N LYS A 60 -9.44 -8.09 -24.21
CA LYS A 60 -10.73 -7.72 -23.60
C LYS A 60 -11.87 -8.57 -24.15
N LYS A 61 -12.03 -8.65 -25.47
CA LYS A 61 -13.07 -9.45 -26.10
C LYS A 61 -13.01 -10.95 -25.75
N MET A 62 -11.80 -11.48 -25.57
CA MET A 62 -11.63 -12.88 -25.15
C MET A 62 -12.07 -13.11 -23.71
N ILE A 63 -11.78 -12.21 -22.80
CA ILE A 63 -12.05 -12.42 -21.36
C ILE A 63 -13.44 -11.95 -20.93
N GLU A 64 -14.02 -10.97 -21.63
CA GLU A 64 -15.30 -10.32 -21.27
C GLU A 64 -16.44 -11.31 -20.94
N PRO A 65 -16.65 -12.41 -21.69
CA PRO A 65 -17.73 -13.36 -21.38
C PRO A 65 -17.56 -14.11 -20.05
N PHE A 66 -16.36 -14.11 -19.48
CA PHE A 66 -15.99 -14.90 -18.29
C PHE A 66 -15.69 -14.04 -17.07
N VAL A 67 -15.74 -12.70 -17.21
CA VAL A 67 -15.41 -11.74 -16.13
C VAL A 67 -16.64 -10.97 -15.73
N LEU A 68 -17.07 -11.11 -14.50
CA LEU A 68 -18.08 -10.25 -13.90
C LEU A 68 -17.41 -9.26 -12.95
N ARG A 69 -17.33 -8.01 -13.36
CA ARG A 69 -16.80 -6.92 -12.51
C ARG A 69 -17.94 -6.05 -12.01
N ARG A 70 -17.97 -5.82 -10.69
CA ARG A 70 -18.89 -4.87 -10.07
C ARG A 70 -18.12 -3.78 -9.36
N ILE A 71 -18.42 -2.54 -9.65
CA ILE A 71 -17.82 -1.38 -9.00
C ILE A 71 -18.69 -1.04 -7.79
N LYS A 72 -18.04 -0.85 -6.62
CA LYS A 72 -18.73 -0.57 -5.35
C LYS A 72 -19.74 0.58 -5.46
N LYS A 73 -19.39 1.66 -6.17
CA LYS A 73 -20.23 2.83 -6.38
C LYS A 73 -21.51 2.53 -7.16
N GLU A 74 -21.48 1.57 -8.07
CA GLU A 74 -22.62 1.17 -8.91
C GLU A 74 -23.58 0.23 -8.19
N VAL A 75 -23.08 -0.54 -7.24
CA VAL A 75 -23.85 -1.58 -6.54
C VAL A 75 -24.36 -1.11 -5.19
N LEU A 76 -23.60 -0.29 -4.48
CA LEU A 76 -23.92 0.21 -3.14
C LEU A 76 -24.31 1.69 -3.21
N THR A 77 -25.47 1.96 -3.80
CA THR A 77 -26.00 3.32 -3.98
C THR A 77 -26.39 4.01 -2.66
N GLU A 78 -26.54 3.24 -1.58
CA GLU A 78 -26.88 3.75 -0.23
C GLU A 78 -25.68 4.34 0.51
N LEU A 79 -24.45 4.06 0.04
CA LEU A 79 -23.26 4.60 0.67
C LEU A 79 -22.99 6.05 0.23
N PRO A 80 -22.67 6.95 1.16
CA PRO A 80 -22.25 8.30 0.84
C PRO A 80 -20.97 8.31 -0.01
N ASP A 81 -20.77 9.37 -0.77
CA ASP A 81 -19.55 9.55 -1.55
C ASP A 81 -18.32 9.62 -0.62
N LYS A 82 -17.22 8.98 -1.07
CA LYS A 82 -15.94 9.02 -0.37
C LYS A 82 -15.30 10.39 -0.55
N THR A 83 -15.05 11.10 0.53
CA THR A 83 -14.24 12.32 0.54
C THR A 83 -12.77 11.97 0.71
N ILE A 84 -11.91 12.51 -0.16
CA ILE A 84 -10.46 12.35 -0.08
C ILE A 84 -9.82 13.70 0.15
N SER A 85 -9.07 13.84 1.25
CA SER A 85 -8.31 15.04 1.58
C SER A 85 -6.83 14.71 1.67
N VAL A 86 -5.99 15.56 1.06
CA VAL A 86 -4.54 15.43 1.14
C VAL A 86 -4.00 16.53 2.04
N LEU A 87 -3.33 16.12 3.11
CA LEU A 87 -2.71 17.06 4.05
C LEU A 87 -1.21 17.15 3.76
N TYR A 88 -0.73 18.36 3.58
CA TYR A 88 0.69 18.66 3.37
C TYR A 88 1.30 19.20 4.64
N ASN A 89 2.49 18.69 4.99
CA ASN A 89 3.25 19.14 6.16
C ASN A 89 4.59 19.66 5.70
N GLU A 90 4.99 20.79 6.26
CA GLU A 90 6.38 21.24 6.21
C GLU A 90 7.18 20.53 7.30
N MET A 91 8.40 20.11 6.95
CA MET A 91 9.29 19.47 7.92
C MET A 91 9.74 20.49 8.95
N GLN A 92 9.86 20.06 10.20
CA GLN A 92 10.53 20.86 11.22
C GLN A 92 12.02 21.03 10.87
N GLU A 93 12.62 22.10 11.37
CA GLU A 93 13.98 22.52 10.99
C GLU A 93 15.02 21.40 11.16
N GLU A 94 15.00 20.69 12.28
CA GLU A 94 15.91 19.57 12.53
C GLU A 94 15.66 18.40 11.61
N GLN A 95 14.40 18.04 11.39
CA GLN A 95 14.01 16.99 10.45
C GLN A 95 14.45 17.35 9.02
N GLN A 96 14.30 18.62 8.63
CA GLN A 96 14.72 19.11 7.33
C GLN A 96 16.23 19.03 7.14
N LYS A 97 17.02 19.38 8.16
CA LYS A 97 18.48 19.24 8.14
C LYS A 97 18.89 17.79 7.90
N VAL A 98 18.29 16.85 8.63
CA VAL A 98 18.54 15.41 8.45
C VAL A 98 18.17 14.95 7.03
N TYR A 99 17.00 15.37 6.54
CA TYR A 99 16.54 15.02 5.20
C TYR A 99 17.49 15.54 4.11
N LEU A 100 17.89 16.82 4.16
CA LEU A 100 18.77 17.43 3.17
C LEU A 100 20.19 16.83 3.20
N ALA A 101 20.74 16.56 4.39
CA ALA A 101 22.02 15.89 4.53
C ALA A 101 21.99 14.50 3.89
N TYR A 102 20.95 13.72 4.19
CA TYR A 102 20.80 12.39 3.61
C TYR A 102 20.55 12.44 2.10
N LEU A 103 19.72 13.35 1.62
CA LEU A 103 19.43 13.54 0.20
C LEU A 103 20.72 13.87 -0.59
N SER A 104 21.55 14.76 -0.07
CA SER A 104 22.84 15.12 -0.70
C SER A 104 23.75 13.90 -0.83
N ARG A 105 23.88 13.12 0.25
CA ARG A 105 24.64 11.88 0.26
C ARG A 105 24.06 10.86 -0.72
N ALA A 106 22.74 10.65 -0.69
CA ALA A 106 22.05 9.69 -1.54
C ALA A 106 22.21 10.03 -3.05
N LYS A 107 22.12 11.32 -3.42
CA LYS A 107 22.35 11.76 -4.81
C LYS A 107 23.76 11.39 -5.29
N LYS A 108 24.78 11.59 -4.45
CA LYS A 108 26.16 11.23 -4.79
C LYS A 108 26.31 9.70 -4.94
N GLU A 109 25.81 8.93 -3.98
CA GLU A 109 25.88 7.48 -4.00
C GLU A 109 25.15 6.88 -5.22
N ILE A 110 23.97 7.42 -5.59
CA ILE A 110 23.23 7.01 -6.78
C ILE A 110 24.02 7.32 -8.05
N SER A 111 24.58 8.53 -8.16
CA SER A 111 25.37 8.94 -9.33
C SER A 111 26.58 8.03 -9.55
N ASP A 112 27.31 7.75 -8.48
CA ASP A 112 28.48 6.89 -8.54
C ASP A 112 28.14 5.44 -8.86
N GLU A 113 27.05 4.92 -8.30
CA GLU A 113 26.54 3.57 -8.55
C GLU A 113 26.09 3.38 -10.01
N ILE A 114 25.36 4.36 -10.57
CA ILE A 114 24.89 4.31 -11.96
C ILE A 114 26.06 4.32 -12.94
N LYS A 115 27.15 5.05 -12.63
CA LYS A 115 28.35 5.07 -13.48
C LYS A 115 29.03 3.71 -13.54
N VAL A 116 28.98 2.94 -12.45
CA VAL A 116 29.65 1.62 -12.35
C VAL A 116 28.77 0.50 -12.89
N ASN A 117 27.49 0.45 -12.47
CA ASN A 117 26.60 -0.69 -12.69
C ASN A 117 25.44 -0.42 -13.66
N GLY A 118 25.36 0.79 -14.21
CA GLY A 118 24.21 1.23 -15.00
C GLY A 118 22.92 1.36 -14.18
N ILE A 119 21.85 1.82 -14.82
CA ILE A 119 20.55 2.03 -14.14
C ILE A 119 19.94 0.70 -13.68
N GLU A 120 19.96 -0.32 -14.53
CA GLU A 120 19.37 -1.63 -14.22
C GLU A 120 20.06 -2.32 -13.04
N GLY A 121 21.39 -2.28 -12.98
CA GLY A 121 22.18 -2.86 -11.88
C GLY A 121 22.04 -2.09 -10.56
N SER A 122 21.59 -0.82 -10.63
CA SER A 122 21.52 0.07 -9.46
C SER A 122 20.14 0.14 -8.81
N GLN A 123 19.11 -0.47 -9.39
CA GLN A 123 17.70 -0.34 -8.98
C GLN A 123 17.47 -0.64 -7.49
N ILE A 124 18.04 -1.72 -6.98
CA ILE A 124 17.86 -2.14 -5.56
C ILE A 124 18.44 -1.08 -4.62
N LYS A 125 19.61 -0.53 -4.95
CA LYS A 125 20.27 0.49 -4.14
C LYS A 125 19.51 1.81 -4.18
N ILE A 126 19.04 2.21 -5.36
CA ILE A 126 18.19 3.40 -5.53
C ILE A 126 16.92 3.27 -4.68
N LEU A 127 16.25 2.11 -4.75
CA LEU A 127 15.04 1.85 -3.95
C LEU A 127 15.32 1.92 -2.45
N ALA A 128 16.44 1.35 -1.99
CA ALA A 128 16.83 1.41 -0.58
C ALA A 128 17.06 2.85 -0.10
N LEU A 129 17.73 3.68 -0.90
CA LEU A 129 17.95 5.11 -0.58
C LEU A 129 16.63 5.90 -0.56
N LEU A 130 15.73 5.64 -1.51
CA LEU A 130 14.38 6.24 -1.53
C LEU A 130 13.56 5.81 -0.30
N MET A 131 13.63 4.54 0.10
CA MET A 131 12.97 4.06 1.32
C MET A 131 13.47 4.80 2.56
N ARG A 132 14.77 5.08 2.67
CA ARG A 132 15.33 5.86 3.79
C ARG A 132 14.81 7.29 3.80
N LEU A 133 14.78 7.97 2.66
CA LEU A 133 14.19 9.31 2.55
C LEU A 133 12.72 9.31 2.98
N ARG A 134 11.94 8.30 2.57
CA ARG A 134 10.55 8.14 3.01
C ARG A 134 10.43 7.93 4.52
N GLN A 135 11.34 7.14 5.13
CA GLN A 135 11.38 6.96 6.58
C GLN A 135 11.65 8.29 7.29
N ILE A 136 12.64 9.07 6.82
CA ILE A 136 12.95 10.40 7.39
C ILE A 136 11.74 11.34 7.27
N CYS A 137 10.99 11.30 6.16
CA CYS A 137 9.74 12.07 6.01
C CYS A 137 8.63 11.65 6.99
N CYS A 138 8.60 10.37 7.40
CA CYS A 138 7.64 9.92 8.41
C CYS A 138 8.10 10.33 9.81
N HIS A 139 9.30 9.90 10.20
CA HIS A 139 9.99 10.30 11.42
C HIS A 139 11.47 9.90 11.31
N PRO A 140 12.44 10.82 11.55
CA PRO A 140 13.86 10.49 11.45
C PRO A 140 14.30 9.34 12.36
N LYS A 141 13.66 9.15 13.48
CA LYS A 141 13.94 8.05 14.43
C LYS A 141 13.75 6.65 13.82
N LEU A 142 12.99 6.52 12.73
CA LEU A 142 12.88 5.25 11.99
C LEU A 142 14.21 4.82 11.35
N PHE A 143 15.12 5.76 11.19
CA PHE A 143 16.43 5.56 10.57
C PHE A 143 17.59 5.88 11.53
N LEU A 144 17.46 6.95 12.30
CA LEU A 144 18.45 7.43 13.27
C LEU A 144 17.94 7.18 14.69
N GLN A 145 18.44 6.14 15.35
CA GLN A 145 17.96 5.73 16.68
C GLN A 145 18.13 6.82 17.73
N ASP A 146 19.19 7.63 17.61
CA ASP A 146 19.55 8.72 18.54
C ASP A 146 18.84 10.05 18.20
N TYR A 147 17.89 10.06 17.26
CA TYR A 147 17.13 11.26 16.94
C TYR A 147 16.12 11.57 18.05
N GLU A 148 16.25 12.73 18.65
CA GLU A 148 15.37 13.20 19.75
C GLU A 148 14.38 14.29 19.31
N GLY A 149 14.51 14.79 18.06
CA GLY A 149 13.61 15.81 17.52
C GLY A 149 12.23 15.26 17.19
N GLU A 150 11.31 16.17 16.93
CA GLU A 150 9.93 15.87 16.56
C GLU A 150 9.78 15.63 15.05
N SER A 151 8.59 15.15 14.65
CA SER A 151 8.17 15.04 13.26
C SER A 151 6.83 15.72 13.06
N SER A 152 6.78 16.73 12.20
CA SER A 152 5.54 17.45 11.87
C SER A 152 4.41 16.49 11.44
N LYS A 153 4.77 15.43 10.73
CA LYS A 153 3.80 14.44 10.28
C LYS A 153 3.20 13.62 11.43
N LEU A 154 4.01 13.26 12.42
CA LEU A 154 3.52 12.59 13.63
C LEU A 154 2.63 13.52 14.43
N THR A 155 3.09 14.74 14.69
CA THR A 155 2.34 15.76 15.43
C THR A 155 0.97 15.99 14.80
N GLN A 156 0.92 16.26 13.50
CA GLN A 156 -0.36 16.47 12.80
C GLN A 156 -1.25 15.22 12.81
N CYS A 157 -0.66 14.03 12.71
CA CYS A 157 -1.40 12.78 12.79
C CYS A 157 -2.10 12.64 14.16
N ILE A 158 -1.39 12.94 15.25
CA ILE A 158 -1.93 12.87 16.61
C ILE A 158 -3.00 13.93 16.84
N GLU A 159 -2.82 15.16 16.36
CA GLU A 159 -3.85 16.20 16.40
C GLU A 159 -5.11 15.78 15.65
N LEU A 160 -4.97 15.21 14.45
CA LEU A 160 -6.09 14.71 13.68
C LEU A 160 -6.83 13.58 14.41
N ILE A 161 -6.10 12.68 15.05
CA ILE A 161 -6.68 11.61 15.86
C ILE A 161 -7.50 12.21 17.01
N LYS A 162 -6.92 13.15 17.77
CA LYS A 162 -7.59 13.79 18.91
C LYS A 162 -8.90 14.43 18.48
N ASN A 163 -8.86 15.30 17.47
CA ASN A 163 -10.02 16.01 16.96
C ASN A 163 -11.14 15.06 16.47
N THR A 164 -10.74 13.97 15.81
CA THR A 164 -11.69 12.98 15.28
C THR A 164 -12.33 12.17 16.41
N VAL A 165 -11.55 11.78 17.41
CA VAL A 165 -12.05 11.05 18.59
C VAL A 165 -12.96 11.93 19.43
N GLU A 166 -12.62 13.19 19.66
CA GLU A 166 -13.46 14.19 20.36
C GLU A 166 -14.79 14.42 19.63
N SER A 167 -14.79 14.34 18.29
CA SER A 167 -15.99 14.40 17.47
C SER A 167 -16.82 13.10 17.49
N GLY A 168 -16.42 12.10 18.27
CA GLY A 168 -17.13 10.83 18.46
C GLY A 168 -16.88 9.78 17.39
N HIS A 169 -16.02 10.04 16.39
CA HIS A 169 -15.76 9.13 15.28
C HIS A 169 -14.68 8.09 15.58
N LYS A 170 -14.72 6.99 14.84
CA LYS A 170 -13.68 5.94 14.84
C LYS A 170 -12.70 6.15 13.68
N ILE A 171 -11.45 5.72 13.86
CA ILE A 171 -10.35 5.93 12.91
C ILE A 171 -9.70 4.59 12.55
N LEU A 172 -9.50 4.36 11.25
CA LEU A 172 -8.58 3.37 10.74
C LEU A 172 -7.30 4.06 10.30
N LEU A 173 -6.18 3.78 10.95
CA LEU A 173 -4.89 4.38 10.65
C LEU A 173 -3.98 3.35 10.00
N PHE A 174 -3.60 3.59 8.75
CA PHE A 174 -2.72 2.73 7.98
C PHE A 174 -1.29 3.27 7.94
N SER A 175 -0.32 2.39 8.16
CA SER A 175 1.09 2.72 7.99
C SER A 175 1.86 1.57 7.33
N GLY A 176 2.68 1.90 6.33
CA GLY A 176 3.63 0.95 5.74
C GLY A 176 4.87 0.68 6.62
N TYR A 177 5.03 1.44 7.71
CA TYR A 177 6.11 1.26 8.67
C TYR A 177 5.55 0.88 10.04
N THR A 178 5.65 -0.39 10.41
CA THR A 178 5.16 -0.90 11.72
C THR A 178 5.86 -0.23 12.90
N SER A 179 7.11 0.17 12.74
CA SER A 179 7.87 0.93 13.76
C SER A 179 7.30 2.33 14.06
N MET A 180 6.50 2.92 13.15
CA MET A 180 5.74 4.13 13.47
C MET A 180 4.71 3.91 14.56
N PHE A 181 4.17 2.69 14.65
CA PHE A 181 3.14 2.40 15.66
C PHE A 181 3.65 2.53 17.08
N GLU A 182 4.92 2.22 17.36
CA GLU A 182 5.48 2.38 18.70
C GLU A 182 5.39 3.83 19.18
N MET A 183 5.67 4.79 18.31
CA MET A 183 5.58 6.21 18.60
C MET A 183 4.12 6.67 18.73
N ILE A 184 3.27 6.22 17.80
CA ILE A 184 1.84 6.52 17.84
C ILE A 184 1.19 5.92 19.10
N GLU A 185 1.49 4.67 19.45
CA GLU A 185 0.98 4.00 20.66
C GLU A 185 1.38 4.74 21.94
N LYS A 186 2.58 5.29 22.00
CA LYS A 186 3.02 6.10 23.13
C LYS A 186 2.13 7.33 23.28
N GLU A 187 1.93 8.08 22.21
CA GLU A 187 1.06 9.26 22.18
C GLU A 187 -0.41 8.92 22.51
N LEU A 188 -0.94 7.82 21.99
CA LEU A 188 -2.31 7.38 22.28
C LEU A 188 -2.48 7.03 23.76
N LYS A 189 -1.50 6.36 24.38
CA LYS A 189 -1.51 6.03 25.80
C LYS A 189 -1.45 7.28 26.68
N GLU A 190 -0.57 8.22 26.34
CA GLU A 190 -0.44 9.49 27.07
C GLU A 190 -1.75 10.32 27.03
N ASN A 191 -2.47 10.25 25.90
CA ASN A 191 -3.76 10.91 25.70
C ASN A 191 -4.96 10.06 26.14
N LYS A 192 -4.74 8.87 26.70
CA LYS A 192 -5.80 7.94 27.17
C LYS A 192 -6.78 7.52 26.07
N ILE A 193 -6.32 7.44 24.82
CA ILE A 193 -7.11 7.00 23.68
C ILE A 193 -6.96 5.49 23.52
N SER A 194 -8.08 4.77 23.58
CA SER A 194 -8.12 3.32 23.38
C SER A 194 -7.92 2.95 21.93
N TYR A 195 -7.09 1.95 21.67
CA TYR A 195 -6.78 1.52 20.32
C TYR A 195 -6.62 -0.01 20.21
N LEU A 196 -6.75 -0.51 18.99
CA LEU A 196 -6.34 -1.85 18.58
C LEU A 196 -5.21 -1.77 17.56
N LYS A 197 -4.45 -2.87 17.41
CA LYS A 197 -3.36 -2.97 16.44
C LYS A 197 -3.41 -4.29 15.69
N LEU A 198 -3.36 -4.23 14.36
CA LEU A 198 -3.29 -5.37 13.46
C LEU A 198 -2.09 -5.21 12.54
N THR A 199 -1.17 -6.16 12.58
CA THR A 199 0.06 -6.17 11.76
C THR A 199 0.27 -7.54 11.13
N GLY A 200 1.32 -7.67 10.29
CA GLY A 200 1.71 -8.97 9.75
C GLY A 200 2.04 -10.03 10.80
N GLN A 201 2.36 -9.63 12.04
CA GLN A 201 2.63 -10.54 13.16
C GLN A 201 1.35 -11.04 13.86
N THR A 202 0.20 -10.40 13.61
CA THR A 202 -1.08 -10.81 14.18
C THR A 202 -1.50 -12.15 13.61
N LYS A 203 -1.78 -13.13 14.49
CA LYS A 203 -2.24 -14.46 14.08
C LYS A 203 -3.53 -14.37 13.27
N VAL A 204 -3.65 -15.22 12.27
CA VAL A 204 -4.80 -15.19 11.33
C VAL A 204 -6.14 -15.38 12.08
N ALA A 205 -6.16 -16.26 13.10
CA ALA A 205 -7.36 -16.50 13.91
C ALA A 205 -7.81 -15.23 14.67
N ASP A 206 -6.88 -14.44 15.19
CA ASP A 206 -7.19 -13.27 16.02
C ASP A 206 -7.63 -12.05 15.19
N ARG A 207 -7.43 -12.07 13.86
CA ARG A 207 -7.72 -10.92 13.01
C ARG A 207 -9.20 -10.58 12.93
N ILE A 208 -10.05 -11.58 12.85
CA ILE A 208 -11.50 -11.40 12.79
C ILE A 208 -11.99 -10.85 14.12
N ASP A 209 -11.55 -11.45 15.23
CA ASP A 209 -11.94 -11.01 16.58
C ASP A 209 -11.54 -9.55 16.86
N LEU A 210 -10.38 -9.10 16.35
CA LEU A 210 -9.97 -7.69 16.45
C LEU A 210 -10.89 -6.76 15.67
N VAL A 211 -11.33 -7.17 14.47
CA VAL A 211 -12.26 -6.40 13.65
C VAL A 211 -13.63 -6.30 14.30
N ASP A 212 -14.15 -7.42 14.79
CA ASP A 212 -15.45 -7.48 15.48
C ASP A 212 -15.41 -6.63 16.74
N LYS A 213 -14.36 -6.76 17.55
CA LYS A 213 -14.15 -5.93 18.73
C LYS A 213 -14.08 -4.44 18.42
N PHE A 214 -13.40 -4.05 17.31
CA PHE A 214 -13.37 -2.64 16.89
C PHE A 214 -14.74 -2.13 16.48
N ASN A 215 -15.53 -2.95 15.81
CA ASN A 215 -16.87 -2.57 15.36
C ASN A 215 -17.85 -2.44 16.50
N GLU A 216 -17.83 -3.36 17.47
CA GLU A 216 -18.79 -3.47 18.55
C GLU A 216 -18.49 -2.56 19.74
N ASP A 217 -17.23 -2.38 20.11
CA ASP A 217 -16.83 -1.59 21.28
C ASP A 217 -16.69 -0.10 20.93
N GLU A 218 -17.67 0.70 21.38
CA GLU A 218 -17.68 2.15 21.17
C GLU A 218 -16.57 2.90 21.90
N ASN A 219 -15.90 2.29 22.88
CA ASN A 219 -14.79 2.91 23.61
C ASN A 219 -13.48 2.83 22.82
N ILE A 220 -13.38 1.92 21.85
CA ILE A 220 -12.19 1.77 21.02
C ILE A 220 -12.34 2.66 19.80
N LYS A 221 -11.55 3.72 19.75
CA LYS A 221 -11.66 4.75 18.73
C LYS A 221 -10.64 4.65 17.60
N VAL A 222 -9.50 3.99 17.81
CA VAL A 222 -8.41 3.91 16.83
C VAL A 222 -8.05 2.48 16.53
N PHE A 223 -7.90 2.15 15.24
CA PHE A 223 -7.38 0.86 14.80
C PHE A 223 -6.14 1.07 13.93
N LEU A 224 -4.98 0.66 14.44
CA LEU A 224 -3.69 0.73 13.76
C LEU A 224 -3.53 -0.50 12.87
N ILE A 225 -3.31 -0.32 11.56
CA ILE A 225 -3.29 -1.40 10.57
C ILE A 225 -2.04 -1.27 9.68
N SER A 226 -1.32 -2.40 9.49
CA SER A 226 -0.17 -2.50 8.58
C SER A 226 -0.34 -3.62 7.59
#